data_639d3bf8da0a0cc018072a745320b7c3
#
_entry.id   639d3bf8da0a0cc018072a745320b7c3
#
_cell.length_a   1.000
_cell.length_b   1.000
_cell.length_c   1.000
_cell.angle_alpha   90.00
_cell.angle_beta   90.00
_cell.angle_gamma   90.00
#
_symmetry.space_group_name_H-M   'P 1'
#
loop_
_entity.id
_entity.type
_entity.pdbx_description
1 polymer ?
#
loop_
_entity_poly.entity_id
_entity_poly.type
_entity_poly.pdbx_seq_one_letter_code
_entity_poly.pdbx_strand_id
1 'polypeptide(L)'
;MLGYTLISRMPKTALLLLGLVAACSQRTLTLVDLYSDGGLFPPSLDGNPGNSFDGVATTYADSSAFPADTRSNDSSDGATPAGLRRGLVGLWHFDDAVGSKVAIDSSGNGNDATLVGLDPTLAWVAGRQNGALNTNGLGYASVADSDSIDSITTQTTLAAWVYFDGVIPVDYGTAISRQITTTNEQYYHLSLYQDGTPTLFIGFSASIPAARPTAPQTVAQRHWTHLAGTYDGSLATLYVDGVAAGSRPITGVFPLDTRPVILGGNGNAGAVTEWFPGRLDEIALYNRALSPDEIRLLATAVAF
;
A
#
# COMPACT_ATOMS: atom_id res chain seq x y z
N MET A 1 59.00 -34.79 -7.73
CA MET A 1 58.20 -34.94 -6.50
C MET A 1 56.81 -34.42 -6.86
N LEU A 2 55.84 -35.27 -6.68
CA LEU A 2 54.47 -35.12 -7.19
C LEU A 2 53.67 -34.04 -6.44
N GLY A 3 53.08 -33.12 -7.21
CA GLY A 3 52.04 -32.24 -6.71
C GLY A 3 50.67 -32.79 -7.10
N TYR A 4 49.81 -33.12 -6.14
CA TYR A 4 48.44 -33.55 -6.34
C TYR A 4 47.53 -32.35 -6.47
N THR A 5 46.84 -32.22 -7.62
CA THR A 5 45.78 -31.26 -7.87
C THR A 5 44.46 -31.85 -7.33
N LEU A 6 43.85 -31.21 -6.36
CA LEU A 6 42.51 -31.55 -5.86
C LEU A 6 41.46 -30.99 -6.81
N ILE A 7 40.78 -31.87 -7.56
CA ILE A 7 39.57 -31.54 -8.30
C ILE A 7 38.39 -31.76 -7.34
N SER A 8 37.80 -30.69 -6.81
CA SER A 8 36.55 -30.77 -6.08
C SER A 8 35.37 -30.94 -7.03
N ARG A 9 34.59 -31.99 -6.84
CA ARG A 9 33.39 -32.32 -7.59
C ARG A 9 32.29 -31.32 -7.28
N MET A 10 31.82 -30.55 -8.26
CA MET A 10 30.56 -29.80 -8.18
C MET A 10 29.38 -30.75 -8.44
N PRO A 11 28.23 -30.56 -7.77
CA PRO A 11 27.05 -31.40 -7.97
C PRO A 11 26.38 -31.10 -9.32
N LYS A 12 25.83 -32.17 -9.93
CA LYS A 12 25.28 -32.20 -11.28
C LYS A 12 24.02 -31.33 -11.56
N THR A 13 23.58 -30.51 -10.64
CA THR A 13 22.42 -29.61 -10.79
C THR A 13 22.75 -28.21 -11.28
N ALA A 14 24.02 -27.86 -11.46
CA ALA A 14 24.44 -26.55 -11.97
C ALA A 14 24.60 -26.46 -13.51
N LEU A 15 24.33 -27.55 -14.26
CA LEU A 15 24.58 -27.60 -15.70
C LEU A 15 23.31 -27.46 -16.57
N LEU A 16 22.15 -27.14 -15.99
CA LEU A 16 20.90 -27.01 -16.76
C LEU A 16 20.41 -25.56 -16.91
N LEU A 17 21.16 -24.56 -16.46
CA LEU A 17 20.74 -23.14 -16.53
C LEU A 17 21.54 -22.30 -17.53
N LEU A 18 22.49 -22.86 -18.27
CA LEU A 18 23.28 -22.13 -19.30
C LEU A 18 22.90 -22.46 -20.75
N GLY A 19 21.88 -23.28 -20.99
CA GLY A 19 21.45 -23.72 -22.32
C GLY A 19 20.23 -23.02 -22.90
N LEU A 20 19.61 -22.05 -22.21
CA LEU A 20 18.32 -21.47 -22.66
C LEU A 20 18.37 -19.95 -23.00
N VAL A 21 19.54 -19.36 -23.17
CA VAL A 21 19.66 -17.90 -23.49
C VAL A 21 20.02 -17.66 -24.98
N ALA A 22 20.13 -18.69 -25.80
CA ALA A 22 20.59 -18.56 -27.22
C ALA A 22 19.53 -18.87 -28.28
N ALA A 23 18.21 -18.83 -27.98
CA ALA A 23 17.18 -19.06 -28.99
C ALA A 23 15.89 -18.26 -28.75
N CYS A 24 15.98 -16.93 -28.66
CA CYS A 24 14.82 -16.07 -28.86
C CYS A 24 15.25 -14.73 -29.47
N SER A 25 15.68 -14.82 -30.74
CA SER A 25 15.80 -13.66 -31.62
C SER A 25 14.73 -13.80 -32.69
N GLN A 26 13.88 -12.76 -32.79
CA GLN A 26 12.97 -12.46 -33.89
C GLN A 26 11.69 -13.33 -34.00
N ARG A 27 10.61 -12.88 -33.37
CA ARG A 27 9.27 -12.78 -33.99
C ARG A 27 8.53 -11.62 -33.36
N THR A 28 8.40 -10.55 -34.13
CA THR A 28 7.45 -9.47 -33.89
C THR A 28 6.05 -10.03 -34.16
N LEU A 29 5.22 -10.20 -33.13
CA LEU A 29 3.81 -10.50 -33.28
C LEU A 29 3.07 -9.18 -33.50
N THR A 30 2.64 -8.93 -34.71
CA THR A 30 1.72 -7.84 -35.03
C THR A 30 0.29 -8.27 -34.71
N LEU A 31 -0.47 -7.36 -34.10
CA LEU A 31 -1.82 -7.53 -33.55
C LEU A 31 -2.91 -7.56 -34.64
N VAL A 32 -2.71 -8.28 -35.77
CA VAL A 32 -3.63 -8.30 -36.91
C VAL A 32 -4.23 -9.69 -37.19
N ASP A 33 -3.79 -10.76 -36.53
CA ASP A 33 -4.21 -12.12 -36.90
C ASP A 33 -5.29 -12.76 -36.00
N LEU A 34 -6.17 -11.99 -35.38
CA LEU A 34 -7.29 -12.53 -34.54
C LEU A 34 -8.69 -12.21 -35.07
N TYR A 35 -8.83 -11.84 -36.37
CA TYR A 35 -10.18 -11.63 -36.95
C TYR A 35 -10.26 -12.23 -38.36
N SER A 36 -10.18 -13.56 -38.46
CA SER A 36 -10.68 -14.27 -39.65
C SER A 36 -10.84 -15.76 -39.34
N ASP A 37 -11.92 -16.16 -38.70
CA ASP A 37 -12.55 -17.43 -38.97
C ASP A 37 -14.02 -17.34 -38.59
N GLY A 38 -14.86 -17.37 -39.61
CA GLY A 38 -16.31 -17.36 -39.53
C GLY A 38 -16.81 -18.67 -38.92
N GLY A 39 -17.24 -18.61 -37.69
CA GLY A 39 -17.98 -19.68 -36.98
C GLY A 39 -19.49 -19.48 -37.15
N LEU A 40 -20.09 -20.35 -37.94
CA LEU A 40 -21.53 -20.49 -38.21
C LEU A 40 -22.33 -20.66 -36.91
N PHE A 41 -23.36 -19.83 -36.72
CA PHE A 41 -24.45 -20.11 -35.80
C PHE A 41 -25.36 -21.17 -36.38
N PRO A 42 -25.86 -22.14 -35.58
CA PRO A 42 -26.87 -23.06 -36.03
C PRO A 42 -28.22 -22.35 -36.22
N PRO A 43 -29.06 -22.75 -37.20
CA PRO A 43 -30.32 -22.11 -37.45
C PRO A 43 -31.35 -22.44 -36.37
N SER A 44 -32.04 -21.42 -35.83
CA SER A 44 -33.23 -21.60 -34.98
C SER A 44 -34.38 -22.10 -35.83
N LEU A 45 -34.90 -23.30 -35.50
CA LEU A 45 -36.23 -23.76 -35.89
C LEU A 45 -37.19 -23.15 -34.88
N ASP A 46 -38.05 -22.20 -35.33
CA ASP A 46 -39.47 -22.17 -35.08
C ASP A 46 -40.03 -20.83 -35.52
N GLY A 47 -40.76 -20.90 -36.61
CA GLY A 47 -41.55 -19.78 -37.10
C GLY A 47 -42.84 -19.63 -36.27
N ASN A 48 -42.96 -18.49 -35.59
CA ASN A 48 -44.27 -17.95 -35.24
C ASN A 48 -44.13 -16.41 -35.09
N PRO A 49 -44.89 -15.62 -35.92
CA PRO A 49 -44.89 -14.15 -35.78
C PRO A 49 -46.00 -13.74 -34.81
N GLY A 50 -45.61 -13.15 -33.68
CA GLY A 50 -46.57 -12.46 -32.83
C GLY A 50 -46.38 -12.70 -31.34
N ASN A 51 -45.46 -11.97 -30.72
CA ASN A 51 -45.64 -11.46 -29.37
C ASN A 51 -44.62 -10.37 -29.11
N SER A 52 -45.13 -9.16 -28.97
CA SER A 52 -44.38 -8.03 -28.43
C SER A 52 -44.10 -8.34 -26.95
N PHE A 53 -42.84 -8.50 -26.60
CA PHE A 53 -42.44 -8.48 -25.21
C PHE A 53 -42.21 -7.03 -24.79
N ASP A 54 -43.14 -6.49 -24.04
CA ASP A 54 -42.93 -5.29 -23.22
C ASP A 54 -41.78 -5.55 -22.29
N GLY A 55 -40.75 -4.67 -22.38
CA GLY A 55 -39.55 -4.76 -21.56
C GLY A 55 -39.86 -4.52 -20.09
N VAL A 56 -39.96 -5.59 -19.31
CA VAL A 56 -39.82 -5.50 -17.86
C VAL A 56 -38.31 -5.40 -17.57
N ALA A 57 -37.84 -4.21 -17.29
CA ALA A 57 -36.55 -4.00 -16.71
C ALA A 57 -36.55 -4.60 -15.29
N THR A 58 -36.06 -5.84 -15.16
CA THR A 58 -35.72 -6.38 -13.85
C THR A 58 -34.50 -5.67 -13.34
N THR A 59 -34.69 -4.65 -12.52
CA THR A 59 -33.64 -4.07 -11.71
C THR A 59 -33.21 -5.15 -10.71
N TYR A 60 -32.04 -5.71 -10.95
CA TYR A 60 -31.34 -6.45 -9.89
C TYR A 60 -30.97 -5.43 -8.82
N ALA A 61 -31.72 -5.44 -7.74
CA ALA A 61 -31.32 -4.74 -6.52
C ALA A 61 -30.10 -5.49 -5.98
N ASP A 62 -28.92 -4.91 -6.14
CA ASP A 62 -27.72 -5.32 -5.44
C ASP A 62 -27.95 -5.09 -3.94
N SER A 63 -28.24 -6.15 -3.20
CA SER A 63 -28.48 -6.12 -1.75
C SER A 63 -27.19 -6.13 -0.93
N SER A 64 -26.06 -5.73 -1.49
CA SER A 64 -24.83 -5.50 -0.74
C SER A 64 -24.69 -4.03 -0.32
N ALA A 65 -25.77 -3.37 0.08
CA ALA A 65 -25.67 -2.10 0.79
C ALA A 65 -25.00 -2.37 2.14
N PHE A 66 -23.76 -1.94 2.30
CA PHE A 66 -23.12 -1.82 3.60
C PHE A 66 -24.04 -0.99 4.50
N PRO A 67 -24.25 -1.36 5.77
CA PRO A 67 -25.06 -0.55 6.66
C PRO A 67 -24.44 0.83 6.76
N ALA A 68 -25.21 1.87 6.45
CA ALA A 68 -24.81 3.24 6.66
C ALA A 68 -24.45 3.41 8.14
N ASP A 69 -23.23 3.88 8.39
CA ASP A 69 -22.77 4.19 9.74
C ASP A 69 -23.65 5.32 10.31
N THR A 70 -24.55 4.97 11.22
CA THR A 70 -25.46 5.91 11.90
C THR A 70 -24.84 6.49 13.18
N ARG A 71 -23.50 6.51 13.29
CA ARG A 71 -22.86 7.15 14.43
C ARG A 71 -22.85 8.66 14.27
N SER A 72 -23.40 9.31 15.27
CA SER A 72 -23.62 10.73 15.40
C SER A 72 -22.43 11.58 14.96
N ASN A 73 -22.69 12.32 13.91
CA ASN A 73 -21.88 13.41 13.43
C ASN A 73 -21.70 14.49 14.49
N ASP A 74 -20.50 14.65 14.97
CA ASP A 74 -20.01 15.98 15.31
C ASP A 74 -19.54 16.63 13.99
N SER A 75 -20.51 17.02 13.18
CA SER A 75 -20.32 17.42 11.78
C SER A 75 -20.27 18.93 11.60
N SER A 76 -19.56 19.65 12.49
CA SER A 76 -19.29 21.08 12.29
C SER A 76 -17.95 21.37 11.59
N ASP A 77 -17.06 20.38 11.50
CA ASP A 77 -15.78 20.47 10.78
C ASP A 77 -15.79 19.57 9.52
N GLY A 78 -16.64 19.88 8.55
CA GLY A 78 -16.68 19.15 7.29
C GLY A 78 -15.28 18.94 6.66
N ALA A 79 -15.14 17.98 5.76
CA ALA A 79 -13.87 17.67 5.07
C ALA A 79 -13.30 18.94 4.41
N THR A 80 -12.41 19.61 5.12
CA THR A 80 -11.73 20.83 4.70
C THR A 80 -10.23 20.66 4.92
N PRO A 81 -9.37 21.37 4.18
CA PRO A 81 -7.93 21.37 4.44
C PRO A 81 -7.58 21.74 5.89
N ALA A 82 -8.34 22.66 6.52
CA ALA A 82 -8.16 22.99 7.94
C ALA A 82 -8.54 21.84 8.88
N GLY A 83 -9.59 21.07 8.56
CA GLY A 83 -10.00 19.88 9.31
C GLY A 83 -8.96 18.78 9.29
N LEU A 84 -8.19 18.64 8.18
CA LEU A 84 -7.13 17.66 8.05
C LEU A 84 -5.93 17.91 8.97
N ARG A 85 -5.78 19.11 9.54
CA ARG A 85 -4.71 19.36 10.52
C ARG A 85 -5.04 18.85 11.91
N ARG A 86 -6.32 18.58 12.22
CA ARG A 86 -6.73 18.04 13.52
C ARG A 86 -6.27 16.59 13.68
N GLY A 87 -5.53 16.31 14.75
CA GLY A 87 -5.01 14.96 15.05
C GLY A 87 -3.90 14.51 14.13
N LEU A 88 -3.33 15.40 13.31
CA LEU A 88 -2.18 15.11 12.47
C LEU A 88 -0.95 14.94 13.38
N VAL A 89 -0.31 13.79 13.30
CA VAL A 89 0.88 13.41 14.07
C VAL A 89 2.15 13.61 13.24
N GLY A 90 2.13 13.23 11.95
CA GLY A 90 3.25 13.43 11.04
C GLY A 90 2.76 13.62 9.61
N LEU A 91 3.48 14.45 8.84
CA LEU A 91 3.22 14.72 7.43
C LEU A 91 4.55 14.91 6.70
N TRP A 92 4.86 14.01 5.79
CA TRP A 92 6.10 14.02 5.01
C TRP A 92 5.77 14.18 3.53
N HIS A 93 6.04 15.38 3.00
CA HIS A 93 5.84 15.73 1.58
C HIS A 93 6.95 15.17 0.69
N PHE A 94 8.14 14.88 1.28
CA PHE A 94 9.33 14.45 0.55
C PHE A 94 9.79 15.45 -0.53
N ASP A 95 9.55 16.74 -0.29
CA ASP A 95 9.99 17.87 -1.12
C ASP A 95 11.40 18.36 -0.73
N ASP A 96 12.13 17.57 0.03
CA ASP A 96 13.44 17.92 0.55
C ASP A 96 14.49 17.99 -0.56
N ALA A 97 15.53 18.82 -0.31
CA ALA A 97 16.59 18.99 -1.29
C ALA A 97 17.40 17.72 -1.52
N VAL A 98 17.80 17.47 -2.76
CA VAL A 98 18.74 16.41 -3.11
C VAL A 98 20.00 16.50 -2.23
N GLY A 99 20.40 15.40 -1.62
CA GLY A 99 21.48 15.32 -0.66
C GLY A 99 21.04 15.45 0.81
N SER A 100 19.79 15.82 1.10
CA SER A 100 19.25 15.78 2.46
C SER A 100 19.24 14.34 3.00
N LYS A 101 19.66 14.17 4.25
CA LYS A 101 19.54 12.90 4.98
C LYS A 101 18.28 12.83 5.84
N VAL A 102 17.43 13.83 5.75
CA VAL A 102 16.25 14.01 6.59
C VAL A 102 15.07 14.37 5.69
N ALA A 103 13.95 13.70 5.87
CA ALA A 103 12.64 14.10 5.39
C ALA A 103 11.95 14.93 6.49
N ILE A 104 11.64 16.17 6.19
CA ILE A 104 11.08 17.13 7.15
C ILE A 104 9.62 16.81 7.42
N ASP A 105 9.23 16.81 8.70
CA ASP A 105 7.84 16.73 9.16
C ASP A 105 7.15 18.10 9.05
N SER A 106 6.13 18.18 8.21
CA SER A 106 5.31 19.38 7.99
C SER A 106 4.08 19.46 8.90
N SER A 107 3.87 18.48 9.78
CA SER A 107 2.74 18.50 10.74
C SER A 107 2.88 19.56 11.83
N GLY A 108 4.12 19.96 12.12
CA GLY A 108 4.48 20.87 13.22
C GLY A 108 4.83 20.17 14.53
N ASN A 109 4.85 18.82 14.57
CA ASN A 109 5.20 18.04 15.76
C ASN A 109 6.70 17.71 15.85
N GLY A 110 7.50 17.99 14.80
CA GLY A 110 8.94 17.75 14.77
C GLY A 110 9.30 16.26 14.61
N ASN A 111 8.45 15.48 13.97
CA ASN A 111 8.66 14.07 13.69
C ASN A 111 9.47 13.87 12.38
N ASP A 112 10.59 14.54 12.27
CA ASP A 112 11.47 14.42 11.12
C ASP A 112 11.98 12.98 10.95
N ALA A 113 12.06 12.51 9.71
CA ALA A 113 12.47 11.14 9.39
C ALA A 113 13.90 11.10 8.85
N THR A 114 14.78 10.31 9.46
CA THR A 114 16.17 10.12 9.01
C THR A 114 16.26 8.99 7.99
N LEU A 115 16.93 9.23 6.86
CA LEU A 115 17.18 8.21 5.84
C LEU A 115 18.12 7.12 6.36
N VAL A 116 17.76 5.84 6.14
CA VAL A 116 18.54 4.66 6.52
C VAL A 116 18.71 3.75 5.30
N GLY A 117 19.96 3.47 4.93
CA GLY A 117 20.28 2.61 3.78
C GLY A 117 20.07 3.25 2.41
N LEU A 118 19.56 4.47 2.35
CA LEU A 118 19.35 5.23 1.11
C LEU A 118 20.49 6.19 0.83
N ASP A 119 20.90 6.30 -0.44
CA ASP A 119 21.81 7.36 -0.89
C ASP A 119 21.03 8.68 -1.00
N PRO A 120 21.34 9.71 -0.21
CA PRO A 120 20.61 10.97 -0.22
C PRO A 120 20.66 11.71 -1.57
N THR A 121 21.63 11.39 -2.44
CA THR A 121 21.74 12.00 -3.78
C THR A 121 20.79 11.35 -4.80
N LEU A 122 20.23 10.18 -4.50
CA LEU A 122 19.35 9.38 -5.36
C LEU A 122 17.95 9.16 -4.76
N ALA A 123 17.79 9.45 -3.46
CA ALA A 123 16.54 9.22 -2.74
C ALA A 123 15.43 10.23 -3.08
N TRP A 124 15.80 11.44 -3.51
CA TRP A 124 14.85 12.53 -3.79
C TRP A 124 14.58 12.61 -5.29
N VAL A 125 13.36 12.33 -5.71
CA VAL A 125 12.95 12.22 -7.12
C VAL A 125 11.66 13.00 -7.36
N ALA A 126 11.25 13.14 -8.61
CA ALA A 126 9.93 13.72 -8.94
C ALA A 126 8.80 12.84 -8.38
N GLY A 127 7.87 13.49 -7.69
CA GLY A 127 6.75 12.90 -6.96
C GLY A 127 5.40 12.96 -7.68
N ARG A 128 4.35 12.61 -6.94
CA ARG A 128 2.94 12.89 -7.29
C ARG A 128 2.69 14.40 -7.21
N GLN A 129 3.26 15.03 -6.18
CA GLN A 129 3.39 16.48 -6.03
C GLN A 129 4.88 16.79 -5.81
N ASN A 130 5.42 17.76 -6.50
CA ASN A 130 6.80 18.19 -6.40
C ASN A 130 7.81 17.03 -6.26
N GLY A 131 8.19 16.66 -5.03
CA GLY A 131 9.14 15.60 -4.69
C GLY A 131 8.51 14.28 -4.24
N ALA A 132 9.36 13.25 -4.11
CA ALA A 132 9.02 11.97 -3.54
C ALA A 132 10.25 11.28 -2.98
N LEU A 133 10.06 10.39 -2.00
CA LEU A 133 11.10 9.49 -1.51
C LEU A 133 11.16 8.24 -2.39
N ASN A 134 12.29 8.04 -3.06
CA ASN A 134 12.58 6.81 -3.81
C ASN A 134 13.28 5.80 -2.89
N THR A 135 12.54 4.84 -2.40
CA THR A 135 13.08 3.76 -1.57
C THR A 135 13.69 2.64 -2.42
N ASN A 136 13.12 2.40 -3.60
CA ASN A 136 13.55 1.40 -4.58
C ASN A 136 13.91 0.02 -3.98
N GLY A 137 13.28 -0.33 -2.85
CA GLY A 137 13.55 -1.58 -2.14
C GLY A 137 14.93 -1.69 -1.51
N LEU A 138 15.61 -0.56 -1.23
CA LEU A 138 17.00 -0.54 -0.74
C LEU A 138 17.13 0.03 0.67
N GLY A 139 16.13 0.78 1.15
CA GLY A 139 16.16 1.43 2.46
C GLY A 139 14.85 2.12 2.79
N TYR A 140 14.85 2.95 3.80
CA TYR A 140 13.67 3.56 4.39
C TYR A 140 14.01 4.89 5.07
N ALA A 141 13.01 5.60 5.56
CA ALA A 141 13.19 6.70 6.50
C ALA A 141 12.63 6.33 7.87
N SER A 142 13.34 6.68 8.95
CA SER A 142 13.03 6.33 10.33
C SER A 142 12.66 7.58 11.12
N VAL A 143 11.48 7.60 11.70
CA VAL A 143 10.99 8.64 12.62
C VAL A 143 11.22 8.16 14.05
N ALA A 144 11.95 8.91 14.84
CA ALA A 144 12.16 8.60 16.25
C ALA A 144 10.83 8.63 17.02
N ASP A 145 10.75 7.85 18.10
CA ASP A 145 9.63 7.92 19.03
C ASP A 145 9.44 9.32 19.64
N SER A 146 8.19 9.71 19.89
CA SER A 146 7.83 11.02 20.45
C SER A 146 6.47 10.97 21.14
N ASP A 147 6.20 11.94 22.02
CA ASP A 147 4.90 12.09 22.72
C ASP A 147 3.73 12.21 21.72
N SER A 148 3.93 12.83 20.56
CA SER A 148 2.90 12.95 19.53
C SER A 148 2.60 11.60 18.86
N ILE A 149 3.59 10.76 18.62
CA ILE A 149 3.42 9.39 18.11
C ILE A 149 2.73 8.53 19.17
N ASP A 150 3.07 8.68 20.44
CA ASP A 150 2.45 7.98 21.57
C ASP A 150 1.01 8.41 21.86
N SER A 151 0.56 9.53 21.29
CA SER A 151 -0.85 9.92 21.34
C SER A 151 -1.76 8.98 20.53
N ILE A 152 -1.19 8.12 19.66
CA ILE A 152 -1.93 7.09 18.91
C ILE A 152 -2.22 5.91 19.85
N THR A 153 -3.40 5.91 20.46
CA THR A 153 -3.77 4.89 21.46
C THR A 153 -4.98 4.05 21.06
N THR A 154 -6.06 4.67 20.64
CA THR A 154 -7.35 3.99 20.36
C THR A 154 -7.83 4.12 18.94
N GLN A 155 -7.28 5.05 18.18
CA GLN A 155 -7.62 5.32 16.80
C GLN A 155 -6.36 5.70 16.01
N THR A 156 -6.38 5.49 14.71
CA THR A 156 -5.32 5.98 13.83
C THR A 156 -5.81 6.10 12.39
N THR A 157 -5.09 6.91 11.62
CA THR A 157 -5.15 6.90 10.16
C THR A 157 -3.73 6.94 9.61
N LEU A 158 -3.47 6.08 8.65
CA LEU A 158 -2.28 6.07 7.81
C LEU A 158 -2.69 6.40 6.39
N ALA A 159 -1.98 7.29 5.71
CA ALA A 159 -2.20 7.61 4.31
C ALA A 159 -0.88 7.79 3.58
N ALA A 160 -0.84 7.45 2.30
CA ALA A 160 0.34 7.61 1.45
C ALA A 160 -0.06 7.61 -0.02
N TRP A 161 0.59 8.41 -0.85
CA TRP A 161 0.68 8.16 -2.27
C TRP A 161 1.83 7.19 -2.53
N VAL A 162 1.55 6.13 -3.29
CA VAL A 162 2.51 5.08 -3.62
C VAL A 162 2.66 4.95 -5.14
N TYR A 163 3.90 4.83 -5.59
CA TYR A 163 4.24 4.49 -6.98
C TYR A 163 5.01 3.18 -6.97
N PHE A 164 4.33 2.09 -7.33
CA PHE A 164 4.85 0.74 -7.24
C PHE A 164 5.61 0.37 -8.52
N ASP A 165 6.89 0.02 -8.41
CA ASP A 165 7.74 -0.34 -9.56
C ASP A 165 7.70 -1.83 -9.96
N GLY A 166 6.98 -2.66 -9.20
CA GLY A 166 6.49 -3.93 -9.73
C GLY A 166 7.09 -5.22 -9.19
N VAL A 167 8.08 -5.21 -8.29
CA VAL A 167 8.60 -6.45 -7.66
C VAL A 167 8.75 -6.28 -6.16
N ILE A 168 7.98 -7.03 -5.40
CA ILE A 168 8.12 -7.16 -3.94
C ILE A 168 8.85 -8.48 -3.67
N PRO A 169 10.10 -8.45 -3.19
CA PRO A 169 10.93 -9.66 -3.05
C PRO A 169 10.58 -10.52 -1.82
N VAL A 170 9.79 -9.98 -0.91
CA VAL A 170 9.34 -10.61 0.34
C VAL A 170 7.82 -10.52 0.44
N ASP A 171 7.23 -10.87 1.57
CA ASP A 171 5.76 -10.94 1.73
C ASP A 171 5.05 -9.61 1.48
N TYR A 172 5.69 -8.48 1.84
CA TYR A 172 5.11 -7.14 1.73
C TYR A 172 6.12 -6.11 1.22
N GLY A 173 5.58 -5.08 0.52
CA GLY A 173 6.21 -3.78 0.33
C GLY A 173 5.45 -2.75 1.16
N THR A 174 6.06 -2.21 2.20
CA THR A 174 5.37 -1.41 3.22
C THR A 174 5.62 0.08 3.03
N ALA A 175 4.55 0.87 2.94
CA ALA A 175 4.64 2.33 2.82
C ALA A 175 4.90 3.01 4.15
N ILE A 176 4.16 2.64 5.20
CA ILE A 176 4.32 3.15 6.57
C ILE A 176 4.01 2.05 7.58
N SER A 177 4.80 1.97 8.64
CA SER A 177 4.60 1.03 9.75
C SER A 177 5.09 1.56 11.09
N ARG A 178 4.53 1.02 12.18
CA ARG A 178 5.13 1.05 13.51
C ARG A 178 5.20 -0.40 14.00
N GLN A 179 6.25 -1.11 13.58
CA GLN A 179 6.49 -2.49 13.96
C GLN A 179 7.96 -2.82 13.80
N ILE A 180 8.65 -3.02 14.91
CA ILE A 180 9.95 -3.69 14.92
C ILE A 180 9.94 -4.56 16.17
N THR A 181 9.60 -5.85 16.06
CA THR A 181 9.58 -6.73 17.22
C THR A 181 10.31 -8.03 16.97
N THR A 182 10.93 -8.55 18.02
CA THR A 182 11.43 -9.92 18.07
C THR A 182 10.34 -10.95 18.36
N THR A 183 9.09 -10.51 18.63
CA THR A 183 7.99 -11.33 19.20
C THR A 183 6.73 -11.37 18.35
N ASN A 184 6.76 -10.89 17.10
CA ASN A 184 5.57 -10.79 16.21
C ASN A 184 4.42 -9.92 16.77
N GLU A 185 4.70 -9.02 17.70
CA GLU A 185 3.74 -8.00 18.11
C GLU A 185 3.66 -6.95 17.03
N GLN A 186 2.50 -6.79 16.45
CA GLN A 186 2.27 -5.94 15.28
C GLN A 186 1.30 -4.85 15.67
N TYR A 187 1.61 -3.58 15.34
CA TYR A 187 0.71 -2.47 15.64
C TYR A 187 -0.06 -2.04 14.41
N TYR A 188 0.56 -1.33 13.49
CA TYR A 188 -0.09 -0.92 12.26
C TYR A 188 0.92 -0.85 11.11
N HIS A 189 0.48 -1.25 9.94
CA HIS A 189 1.17 -0.94 8.69
C HIS A 189 0.22 -0.88 7.51
N LEU A 190 0.58 -0.07 6.52
CA LEU A 190 -0.09 0.07 5.23
C LEU A 190 0.88 -0.46 4.16
N SER A 191 0.47 -1.49 3.42
CA SER A 191 1.38 -2.27 2.59
C SER A 191 0.72 -2.78 1.31
N LEU A 192 1.56 -3.26 0.40
CA LEU A 192 1.17 -4.11 -0.72
C LEU A 192 1.66 -5.54 -0.47
N TYR A 193 0.84 -6.55 -0.79
CA TYR A 193 1.31 -7.93 -0.95
C TYR A 193 2.22 -8.08 -2.18
N GLN A 194 2.90 -9.23 -2.33
CA GLN A 194 3.80 -9.53 -3.46
C GLN A 194 3.17 -9.30 -4.84
N ASP A 195 1.88 -9.53 -4.96
CA ASP A 195 1.12 -9.35 -6.21
C ASP A 195 0.68 -7.88 -6.45
N GLY A 196 0.99 -6.98 -5.52
CA GLY A 196 0.56 -5.58 -5.56
C GLY A 196 -0.82 -5.32 -4.96
N THR A 197 -1.41 -6.28 -4.25
CA THR A 197 -2.70 -6.11 -3.57
C THR A 197 -2.54 -5.25 -2.30
N PRO A 198 -3.26 -4.12 -2.15
CA PRO A 198 -3.21 -3.29 -0.95
C PRO A 198 -3.79 -4.00 0.28
N THR A 199 -3.15 -3.80 1.42
CA THR A 199 -3.62 -4.26 2.72
C THR A 199 -3.30 -3.26 3.82
N LEU A 200 -4.21 -3.16 4.79
CA LEU A 200 -3.97 -2.51 6.07
C LEU A 200 -3.80 -3.58 7.14
N PHE A 201 -2.88 -3.39 8.03
CA PHE A 201 -2.71 -4.25 9.19
C PHE A 201 -2.97 -3.45 10.46
N ILE A 202 -3.84 -3.94 11.33
CA ILE A 202 -4.08 -3.39 12.67
C ILE A 202 -4.00 -4.53 13.67
N GLY A 203 -3.12 -4.42 14.65
CA GLY A 203 -2.93 -5.39 15.72
C GLY A 203 -2.51 -4.71 17.01
N PHE A 204 -2.61 -5.42 18.13
CA PHE A 204 -2.36 -4.86 19.45
C PHE A 204 -1.44 -5.77 20.31
N SER A 205 -1.44 -7.06 20.02
CA SER A 205 -0.60 -8.04 20.70
C SER A 205 -0.58 -9.35 19.91
N ALA A 206 0.36 -10.23 20.22
CA ALA A 206 0.43 -11.58 19.63
C ALA A 206 -0.77 -12.48 19.98
N SER A 207 -1.51 -12.16 21.04
CA SER A 207 -2.66 -12.94 21.51
C SER A 207 -3.97 -12.58 20.80
N ILE A 208 -4.05 -11.44 20.14
CA ILE A 208 -5.24 -10.98 19.42
C ILE A 208 -4.95 -11.07 17.93
N PRO A 209 -5.70 -11.89 17.15
CA PRO A 209 -5.54 -11.93 15.72
C PRO A 209 -5.72 -10.53 15.11
N ALA A 210 -4.75 -10.08 14.35
CA ALA A 210 -4.80 -8.77 13.71
C ALA A 210 -5.89 -8.68 12.66
N ALA A 211 -6.49 -7.49 12.50
CA ALA A 211 -7.33 -7.19 11.35
C ALA A 211 -6.47 -6.90 10.12
N ARG A 212 -6.85 -7.50 9.00
CA ARG A 212 -6.17 -7.32 7.70
C ARG A 212 -7.21 -7.06 6.61
N PRO A 213 -7.86 -5.88 6.58
CA PRO A 213 -8.65 -5.50 5.42
C PRO A 213 -7.74 -5.42 4.20
N THR A 214 -8.18 -6.07 3.12
CA THR A 214 -7.42 -6.23 1.87
C THR A 214 -8.30 -5.79 0.72
N ALA A 215 -7.74 -5.08 -0.23
CA ALA A 215 -8.46 -4.65 -1.43
C ALA A 215 -8.77 -5.85 -2.35
N PRO A 216 -9.87 -5.80 -3.11
CA PRO A 216 -10.22 -6.87 -4.05
C PRO A 216 -9.36 -6.87 -5.33
N GLN A 217 -8.59 -5.81 -5.55
CA GLN A 217 -7.78 -5.62 -6.76
C GLN A 217 -6.37 -5.13 -6.42
N THR A 218 -5.41 -5.45 -7.28
CA THR A 218 -4.04 -4.98 -7.22
C THR A 218 -3.93 -3.52 -7.69
N VAL A 219 -2.92 -2.79 -7.21
CA VAL A 219 -2.57 -1.47 -7.76
C VAL A 219 -1.87 -1.62 -9.11
N ALA A 220 -2.08 -0.65 -9.98
CA ALA A 220 -1.35 -0.60 -11.25
C ALA A 220 0.13 -0.27 -11.01
N GLN A 221 1.02 -1.04 -11.65
CA GLN A 221 2.45 -0.73 -11.63
C GLN A 221 2.74 0.58 -12.35
N ARG A 222 3.72 1.31 -11.84
CA ARG A 222 4.18 2.59 -12.42
C ARG A 222 3.08 3.62 -12.55
N HIS A 223 2.16 3.59 -11.62
CA HIS A 223 1.08 4.56 -11.47
C HIS A 223 0.98 5.01 -10.02
N TRP A 224 0.72 6.30 -9.81
CA TRP A 224 0.45 6.80 -8.47
C TRP A 224 -0.93 6.37 -8.01
N THR A 225 -0.98 5.71 -6.86
CA THR A 225 -2.21 5.27 -6.20
C THR A 225 -2.23 5.80 -4.77
N HIS A 226 -3.33 6.37 -4.35
CA HIS A 226 -3.51 6.77 -2.95
C HIS A 226 -3.99 5.59 -2.12
N LEU A 227 -3.26 5.25 -1.09
CA LEU A 227 -3.65 4.26 -0.10
C LEU A 227 -3.91 4.94 1.23
N ALA A 228 -4.99 4.54 1.91
CA ALA A 228 -5.20 4.94 3.30
C ALA A 228 -5.80 3.81 4.12
N GLY A 229 -5.52 3.82 5.41
CA GLY A 229 -6.08 2.89 6.37
C GLY A 229 -6.54 3.61 7.61
N THR A 230 -7.76 3.36 8.07
CA THR A 230 -8.30 3.92 9.32
C THR A 230 -8.58 2.82 10.33
N TYR A 231 -8.43 3.13 11.60
CA TYR A 231 -8.94 2.35 12.72
C TYR A 231 -9.66 3.28 13.68
N ASP A 232 -10.95 3.02 13.96
CA ASP A 232 -11.84 3.88 14.76
C ASP A 232 -12.06 3.40 16.20
N GLY A 233 -11.34 2.35 16.62
CA GLY A 233 -11.50 1.68 17.92
C GLY A 233 -12.32 0.39 17.82
N SER A 234 -12.97 0.12 16.68
CA SER A 234 -13.85 -1.05 16.48
C SER A 234 -13.75 -1.65 15.08
N LEU A 235 -13.37 -0.87 14.09
CA LEU A 235 -13.30 -1.25 12.69
C LEU A 235 -12.01 -0.73 12.06
N ALA A 236 -11.29 -1.61 11.38
CA ALA A 236 -10.19 -1.26 10.49
C ALA A 236 -10.71 -1.20 9.05
N THR A 237 -10.49 -0.09 8.34
CA THR A 237 -10.94 0.11 6.95
C THR A 237 -9.77 0.52 6.07
N LEU A 238 -9.62 -0.16 4.93
CA LEU A 238 -8.67 0.16 3.88
C LEU A 238 -9.37 0.96 2.78
N TYR A 239 -8.69 1.97 2.25
CA TYR A 239 -9.13 2.79 1.13
C TYR A 239 -8.08 2.76 0.01
N VAL A 240 -8.56 2.75 -1.23
CA VAL A 240 -7.76 2.91 -2.44
C VAL A 240 -8.36 4.07 -3.25
N ASP A 241 -7.53 5.06 -3.60
CA ASP A 241 -7.94 6.26 -4.33
C ASP A 241 -9.18 6.97 -3.72
N GLY A 242 -9.21 7.04 -2.38
CA GLY A 242 -10.27 7.68 -1.62
C GLY A 242 -11.56 6.85 -1.46
N VAL A 243 -11.60 5.62 -1.99
CA VAL A 243 -12.78 4.74 -1.93
C VAL A 243 -12.51 3.55 -1.01
N ALA A 244 -13.45 3.23 -0.11
CA ALA A 244 -13.32 2.07 0.78
C ALA A 244 -13.22 0.77 -0.03
N ALA A 245 -12.16 -0.01 0.22
CA ALA A 245 -11.81 -1.21 -0.53
C ALA A 245 -11.91 -2.50 0.31
N GLY A 246 -11.97 -2.38 1.63
CA GLY A 246 -12.15 -3.51 2.53
C GLY A 246 -12.20 -3.07 3.98
N SER A 247 -12.88 -3.85 4.82
CA SER A 247 -12.94 -3.59 6.26
C SER A 247 -12.93 -4.89 7.08
N ARG A 248 -12.45 -4.80 8.33
CA ARG A 248 -12.45 -5.91 9.30
C ARG A 248 -12.69 -5.37 10.71
N PRO A 249 -13.62 -5.98 11.48
CA PRO A 249 -13.82 -5.61 12.87
C PRO A 249 -12.60 -6.06 13.70
N ILE A 250 -12.16 -5.19 14.58
CA ILE A 250 -11.17 -5.49 15.62
C ILE A 250 -11.34 -4.44 16.74
N THR A 251 -11.09 -4.86 17.99
CA THR A 251 -11.17 -3.97 19.15
C THR A 251 -9.90 -4.12 19.97
N GLY A 252 -9.28 -3.00 20.33
CA GLY A 252 -8.08 -2.96 21.16
C GLY A 252 -7.51 -1.56 21.24
N VAL A 253 -6.43 -1.45 21.99
CA VAL A 253 -5.65 -0.22 22.17
C VAL A 253 -4.19 -0.49 21.79
N PHE A 254 -3.56 0.47 21.12
CA PHE A 254 -2.13 0.38 20.83
C PHE A 254 -1.36 0.55 22.14
N PRO A 255 -0.41 -0.33 22.45
CA PRO A 255 0.42 -0.15 23.63
C PRO A 255 1.37 1.04 23.43
N LEU A 256 1.73 1.69 24.52
CA LEU A 256 2.84 2.65 24.53
C LEU A 256 4.15 1.92 24.22
N ASP A 257 4.95 2.51 23.37
CA ASP A 257 6.17 1.88 22.87
C ASP A 257 7.20 2.95 22.48
N THR A 258 8.46 2.62 22.50
CA THR A 258 9.58 3.48 22.10
C THR A 258 10.10 3.16 20.69
N ARG A 259 9.37 2.36 19.93
CA ARG A 259 9.76 1.97 18.59
C ARG A 259 9.51 3.09 17.57
N PRO A 260 10.41 3.25 16.59
CA PRO A 260 10.24 4.26 15.56
C PRO A 260 9.04 3.97 14.66
N VAL A 261 8.52 5.00 14.01
CA VAL A 261 7.70 4.86 12.79
C VAL A 261 8.66 4.73 11.60
N ILE A 262 8.36 3.80 10.70
CA ILE A 262 9.16 3.51 9.52
C ILE A 262 8.36 3.91 8.26
N LEU A 263 8.97 4.72 7.40
CA LEU A 263 8.44 5.14 6.12
C LEU A 263 9.21 4.40 5.01
N GLY A 264 8.51 3.54 4.26
CA GLY A 264 9.10 2.74 3.19
C GLY A 264 9.66 1.40 3.63
N GLY A 265 9.20 0.86 4.75
CA GLY A 265 9.59 -0.45 5.22
C GLY A 265 8.79 -0.93 6.42
N ASN A 266 9.02 -2.18 6.81
CA ASN A 266 8.47 -2.76 8.03
C ASN A 266 9.50 -3.69 8.68
N GLY A 267 9.46 -3.77 10.00
CA GLY A 267 10.40 -4.56 10.77
C GLY A 267 9.90 -5.97 11.04
N ASN A 268 10.82 -6.94 10.94
CA ASN A 268 10.62 -8.28 11.43
C ASN A 268 11.86 -8.70 12.23
N ALA A 269 11.66 -9.30 13.41
CA ALA A 269 12.73 -9.81 14.27
C ALA A 269 13.86 -8.79 14.58
N GLY A 270 13.53 -7.48 14.68
CA GLY A 270 14.48 -6.41 15.00
C GLY A 270 15.23 -5.80 13.82
N ALA A 271 14.91 -6.20 12.59
CA ALA A 271 15.43 -5.61 11.36
C ALA A 271 14.30 -5.10 10.47
N VAL A 272 14.52 -4.04 9.69
CA VAL A 272 13.59 -3.60 8.64
C VAL A 272 13.89 -4.41 7.37
N THR A 273 12.91 -5.13 6.86
CA THR A 273 13.07 -6.09 5.75
C THR A 273 12.03 -5.97 4.65
N GLU A 274 10.83 -5.47 4.94
CA GLU A 274 9.72 -5.36 3.97
C GLU A 274 9.74 -3.98 3.30
N TRP A 275 10.83 -3.69 2.60
CA TRP A 275 11.03 -2.40 1.95
C TRP A 275 10.04 -2.18 0.81
N PHE A 276 9.59 -0.93 0.66
CA PHE A 276 8.69 -0.57 -0.43
C PHE A 276 9.49 -0.46 -1.75
N PRO A 277 9.16 -1.22 -2.80
CA PRO A 277 9.88 -1.16 -4.06
C PRO A 277 9.28 -0.10 -4.99
N GLY A 278 9.71 1.15 -4.81
CA GLY A 278 9.20 2.26 -5.60
C GLY A 278 9.35 3.60 -4.92
N ARG A 279 8.34 4.46 -5.08
CA ARG A 279 8.35 5.84 -4.56
C ARG A 279 7.17 6.07 -3.64
N LEU A 280 7.40 6.90 -2.65
CA LEU A 280 6.42 7.31 -1.64
C LEU A 280 6.31 8.83 -1.62
N ASP A 281 5.09 9.32 -1.47
CA ASP A 281 4.81 10.74 -1.44
C ASP A 281 3.64 11.03 -0.51
N GLU A 282 3.59 12.25 0.05
CA GLU A 282 2.48 12.74 0.88
C GLU A 282 2.06 11.74 1.99
N ILE A 283 3.04 11.18 2.72
CA ILE A 283 2.72 10.29 3.83
C ILE A 283 2.17 11.10 5.00
N ALA A 284 1.00 10.69 5.50
CA ALA A 284 0.35 11.30 6.65
C ALA A 284 -0.02 10.25 7.72
N LEU A 285 0.18 10.62 8.99
CA LEU A 285 -0.14 9.81 10.16
C LEU A 285 -1.01 10.63 11.13
N TYR A 286 -2.12 10.03 11.61
CA TYR A 286 -3.06 10.68 12.51
C TYR A 286 -3.33 9.84 13.76
N ASN A 287 -3.65 10.49 14.88
CA ASN A 287 -4.12 9.85 16.11
C ASN A 287 -5.65 9.72 16.18
N ARG A 288 -6.34 9.84 15.07
CA ARG A 288 -7.78 9.65 14.90
C ARG A 288 -8.12 8.90 13.62
N ALA A 289 -9.30 8.32 13.56
CA ALA A 289 -9.87 7.87 12.30
C ALA A 289 -10.39 9.07 11.50
N LEU A 290 -9.90 9.24 10.26
CA LEU A 290 -10.46 10.18 9.31
C LEU A 290 -11.79 9.67 8.76
N SER A 291 -12.72 10.59 8.50
CA SER A 291 -13.96 10.25 7.80
C SER A 291 -13.70 9.87 6.34
N PRO A 292 -14.62 9.14 5.67
CA PRO A 292 -14.49 8.85 4.24
C PRO A 292 -14.32 10.09 3.36
N ASP A 293 -14.94 11.22 3.73
CA ASP A 293 -14.81 12.46 2.97
C ASP A 293 -13.44 13.12 3.16
N GLU A 294 -12.85 13.03 4.37
CA GLU A 294 -11.48 13.46 4.64
C GLU A 294 -10.47 12.57 3.88
N ILE A 295 -10.68 11.26 3.84
CA ILE A 295 -9.84 10.34 3.05
C ILE A 295 -9.93 10.67 1.54
N ARG A 296 -11.14 10.95 1.05
CA ARG A 296 -11.33 11.37 -0.36
C ARG A 296 -10.63 12.69 -0.65
N LEU A 297 -10.65 13.62 0.31
CA LEU A 297 -9.93 14.89 0.19
C LEU A 297 -8.42 14.65 0.10
N LEU A 298 -7.81 13.79 0.94
CA LEU A 298 -6.40 13.41 0.85
C LEU A 298 -6.04 12.79 -0.52
N ALA A 299 -6.93 11.97 -1.07
CA ALA A 299 -6.72 11.31 -2.35
C ALA A 299 -6.83 12.27 -3.56
N THR A 300 -7.44 13.45 -3.40
CA THR A 300 -7.69 14.40 -4.49
C THR A 300 -6.97 15.72 -4.32
N ALA A 301 -6.61 16.10 -3.08
CA ALA A 301 -6.00 17.39 -2.79
C ALA A 301 -4.59 17.51 -3.40
N VAL A 302 -4.28 18.72 -3.82
CA VAL A 302 -2.94 19.21 -4.09
C VAL A 302 -2.52 19.89 -2.78
N ALA A 303 -1.66 19.29 -1.98
CA ALA A 303 -1.08 19.73 -0.69
C ALA A 303 -2.02 20.53 0.28
N PHE A 304 -1.97 20.23 1.58
CA PHE A 304 -2.73 20.99 2.62
C PHE A 304 -1.82 21.46 3.77
#